data_8005c144fc0519e6ab1f2f37ab0fb280
#
_entry.id   8005c144fc0519e6ab1f2f37ab0fb280
#
_cell.length_a   1.000
_cell.length_b   1.000
_cell.length_c   1.000
_cell.angle_alpha   90.00
_cell.angle_beta   90.00
_cell.angle_gamma   90.00
#
_symmetry.space_group_name_H-M   'P 1'
#
loop_
_entity.id
_entity.type
_entity.pdbx_description
1 polymer ?
#
loop_
_entity_poly.entity_id
_entity_poly.type
_entity_poly.pdbx_seq_one_letter_code
_entity_poly.pdbx_strand_id
1 'polypeptide(L)'
;IVILVIINKFQTYKKYLFFGLFKDFHLMGQLNRDLTNGRIGTQLASLTWPTLFGMMGMVIFNLTDTFFLGRLGVKPLAAISFTFPVIMFLNGIGQGIGIGTSSLVSRHVIIAHRDEIRTMASSALLLGLLVVIFFVLFGMLTTRPLFSLLGASGEILEYVHDYMSIWYLGVPFVVLPMVGNNIVRATGDTFTPGIIMLTSAVINAVL
;
A
#
# COMPACT_ATOMS: atom_id res chain seq x y z
N ILE A 1 -5.10 21.40 11.31
CA ILE A 1 -4.60 21.50 9.92
C ILE A 1 -4.12 20.12 9.45
N VAL A 2 -3.26 19.40 10.21
CA VAL A 2 -2.79 18.04 9.87
C VAL A 2 -3.97 17.07 9.67
N ILE A 3 -4.96 17.10 10.56
CA ILE A 3 -6.17 16.27 10.49
C ILE A 3 -6.97 16.58 9.21
N LEU A 4 -7.10 17.86 8.83
CA LEU A 4 -7.80 18.26 7.61
C LEU A 4 -7.08 17.82 6.34
N VAL A 5 -5.76 17.87 6.31
CA VAL A 5 -4.93 17.40 5.20
C VAL A 5 -5.04 15.87 5.06
N ILE A 6 -4.99 15.14 6.17
CA ILE A 6 -5.14 13.68 6.18
C ILE A 6 -6.56 13.27 5.76
N ILE A 7 -7.62 13.94 6.27
CA ILE A 7 -9.00 13.66 5.91
C ILE A 7 -9.27 13.97 4.43
N ASN A 8 -8.74 15.08 3.91
CA ASN A 8 -8.91 15.46 2.51
C ASN A 8 -8.16 14.49 1.58
N LYS A 9 -6.94 14.07 1.96
CA LYS A 9 -6.22 12.98 1.29
C LYS A 9 -7.04 11.67 1.31
N PHE A 10 -7.64 11.33 2.45
CA PHE A 10 -8.42 10.11 2.62
C PHE A 10 -9.68 10.08 1.74
N GLN A 11 -10.40 11.20 1.63
CA GLN A 11 -11.57 11.33 0.75
C GLN A 11 -11.19 11.19 -0.73
N THR A 12 -10.05 11.73 -1.12
CA THR A 12 -9.54 11.67 -2.50
C THR A 12 -9.08 10.25 -2.84
N TYR A 13 -8.36 9.58 -1.94
CA TYR A 13 -7.98 8.17 -2.08
C TYR A 13 -9.19 7.24 -2.20
N LYS A 14 -10.24 7.45 -1.39
CA LYS A 14 -11.47 6.65 -1.43
C LYS A 14 -12.14 6.68 -2.80
N LYS A 15 -12.18 7.84 -3.46
CA LYS A 15 -12.85 8.01 -4.75
C LYS A 15 -12.09 7.37 -5.91
N TYR A 16 -10.76 7.45 -5.92
CA TYR A 16 -9.95 6.95 -7.04
C TYR A 16 -9.48 5.50 -6.86
N LEU A 17 -9.23 5.08 -5.62
CA LEU A 17 -8.75 3.74 -5.31
C LEU A 17 -9.85 2.68 -5.48
N PHE A 18 -11.04 2.95 -4.95
CA PHE A 18 -12.16 1.99 -5.01
C PHE A 18 -12.70 1.86 -6.44
N PHE A 19 -12.76 2.95 -7.20
CA PHE A 19 -13.27 2.95 -8.58
C PHE A 19 -12.20 2.42 -9.58
N GLY A 20 -10.92 2.72 -9.35
CA GLY A 20 -9.79 2.22 -10.15
C GLY A 20 -9.63 0.70 -10.00
N LEU A 21 -9.55 0.20 -8.77
CA LEU A 21 -9.43 -1.24 -8.47
C LEU A 21 -10.52 -2.09 -9.12
N PHE A 22 -11.78 -1.63 -9.11
CA PHE A 22 -12.90 -2.38 -9.71
C PHE A 22 -12.92 -2.30 -11.25
N LYS A 23 -12.52 -1.17 -11.85
CA LYS A 23 -12.50 -1.00 -13.31
C LYS A 23 -11.32 -1.74 -13.93
N ASP A 24 -10.16 -1.74 -13.26
CA ASP A 24 -8.95 -2.42 -13.73
C ASP A 24 -9.04 -3.93 -13.58
N PHE A 25 -9.81 -4.45 -12.62
CA PHE A 25 -10.14 -5.87 -12.55
C PHE A 25 -10.91 -6.37 -13.80
N HIS A 26 -11.61 -5.47 -14.48
CA HIS A 26 -12.30 -5.78 -15.76
C HIS A 26 -11.34 -5.73 -16.96
N LEU A 27 -10.31 -4.88 -16.91
CA LEU A 27 -9.26 -4.76 -17.93
C LEU A 27 -8.19 -5.88 -17.84
N MET A 28 -8.03 -6.56 -16.70
CA MET A 28 -7.20 -7.76 -16.53
C MET A 28 -7.54 -8.89 -17.52
N GLY A 29 -8.70 -8.80 -18.18
CA GLY A 29 -9.12 -9.74 -19.22
C GLY A 29 -8.31 -9.69 -20.52
N GLN A 30 -7.51 -8.68 -20.77
CA GLN A 30 -6.88 -8.45 -22.08
C GLN A 30 -5.34 -8.50 -22.12
N LEU A 31 -4.66 -8.60 -20.98
CA LEU A 31 -3.19 -8.56 -20.91
C LEU A 31 -2.59 -9.92 -20.52
N ASN A 32 -2.96 -10.99 -21.26
CA ASN A 32 -2.14 -12.20 -21.29
C ASN A 32 -0.85 -11.90 -22.08
N ARG A 33 0.12 -11.23 -21.45
CA ARG A 33 1.49 -11.24 -21.96
C ARG A 33 2.03 -12.64 -21.79
N ASP A 34 2.22 -13.33 -22.91
CA ASP A 34 2.91 -14.62 -22.93
C ASP A 34 4.38 -14.39 -22.57
N LEU A 35 4.69 -14.59 -21.27
CA LEU A 35 6.04 -14.49 -20.74
C LEU A 35 6.85 -15.78 -20.94
N THR A 36 6.25 -16.81 -21.56
CA THR A 36 6.89 -18.11 -21.79
C THR A 36 7.71 -18.13 -23.08
N ASN A 37 7.41 -17.22 -24.03
CA ASN A 37 8.05 -17.17 -25.34
C ASN A 37 8.81 -15.85 -25.53
N GLY A 38 10.13 -15.92 -25.80
CA GLY A 38 10.95 -14.76 -26.13
C GLY A 38 12.32 -14.71 -25.42
N ARG A 39 13.11 -13.66 -25.72
CA ARG A 39 14.40 -13.44 -25.07
C ARG A 39 14.21 -12.99 -23.63
N ILE A 40 14.74 -13.73 -22.68
CA ILE A 40 14.64 -13.48 -21.23
C ILE A 40 15.04 -12.03 -20.88
N GLY A 41 16.13 -11.50 -21.47
CA GLY A 41 16.58 -10.14 -21.20
C GLY A 41 15.58 -9.06 -21.60
N THR A 42 14.90 -9.23 -22.73
CA THR A 42 13.87 -8.27 -23.18
C THR A 42 12.63 -8.32 -22.30
N GLN A 43 12.25 -9.50 -21.85
CA GLN A 43 11.12 -9.67 -20.91
C GLN A 43 11.44 -9.04 -19.55
N LEU A 44 12.62 -9.30 -19.00
CA LEU A 44 13.08 -8.68 -17.75
C LEU A 44 13.10 -7.16 -17.86
N ALA A 45 13.67 -6.60 -18.92
CA ALA A 45 13.70 -5.15 -19.12
C ALA A 45 12.28 -4.54 -19.19
N SER A 46 11.36 -5.20 -19.89
CA SER A 46 9.98 -4.72 -20.03
C SER A 46 9.18 -4.76 -18.74
N LEU A 47 9.52 -5.64 -17.80
CA LEU A 47 8.90 -5.72 -16.47
C LEU A 47 9.58 -4.77 -15.47
N THR A 48 10.91 -4.63 -15.58
CA THR A 48 11.71 -3.83 -14.65
C THR A 48 11.44 -2.33 -14.82
N TRP A 49 11.36 -1.85 -16.05
CA TRP A 49 11.24 -0.43 -16.35
C TRP A 49 9.98 0.21 -15.73
N PRO A 50 8.75 -0.33 -15.93
CA PRO A 50 7.55 0.19 -15.27
C PRO A 50 7.60 0.10 -13.74
N THR A 51 8.22 -0.97 -13.21
CA THR A 51 8.39 -1.16 -11.77
C THR A 51 9.29 -0.08 -11.16
N LEU A 52 10.40 0.26 -11.84
CA LEU A 52 11.30 1.34 -11.40
C LEU A 52 10.59 2.70 -11.36
N PHE A 53 9.79 3.03 -12.38
CA PHE A 53 8.99 4.26 -12.35
C PHE A 53 7.99 4.29 -11.20
N GLY A 54 7.33 3.18 -10.91
CA GLY A 54 6.45 3.06 -9.76
C GLY A 54 7.19 3.27 -8.43
N MET A 55 8.39 2.70 -8.28
CA MET A 55 9.23 2.88 -7.09
C MET A 55 9.70 4.33 -6.93
N MET A 56 10.10 5.00 -8.04
CA MET A 56 10.44 6.42 -8.01
C MET A 56 9.25 7.28 -7.55
N GLY A 57 8.04 6.97 -8.02
CA GLY A 57 6.81 7.61 -7.55
C GLY A 57 6.64 7.49 -6.04
N MET A 58 6.89 6.30 -5.48
CA MET A 58 6.81 6.08 -4.03
C MET A 58 7.87 6.87 -3.25
N VAL A 59 9.09 7.00 -3.76
CA VAL A 59 10.15 7.83 -3.16
C VAL A 59 9.74 9.30 -3.15
N ILE A 60 9.24 9.82 -4.27
CA ILE A 60 8.75 11.21 -4.38
C ILE A 60 7.61 11.44 -3.39
N PHE A 61 6.67 10.52 -3.29
CA PHE A 61 5.58 10.58 -2.32
C PHE A 61 6.08 10.73 -0.88
N ASN A 62 7.01 9.86 -0.46
CA ASN A 62 7.58 9.90 0.90
C ASN A 62 8.37 11.18 1.17
N LEU A 63 9.14 11.66 0.19
CA LEU A 63 9.90 12.92 0.31
C LEU A 63 8.97 14.11 0.46
N THR A 64 7.89 14.16 -0.33
CA THR A 64 6.88 15.22 -0.27
C THR A 64 6.21 15.25 1.10
N ASP A 65 5.76 14.10 1.59
CA ASP A 65 5.15 14.00 2.92
C ASP A 65 6.12 14.47 4.03
N THR A 66 7.36 13.99 4.00
CA THR A 66 8.39 14.38 4.99
C THR A 66 8.67 15.87 4.96
N PHE A 67 8.72 16.46 3.76
CA PHE A 67 8.93 17.90 3.58
C PHE A 67 7.81 18.73 4.22
N PHE A 68 6.55 18.38 3.96
CA PHE A 68 5.41 19.09 4.55
C PHE A 68 5.33 18.92 6.06
N LEU A 69 5.62 17.71 6.56
CA LEU A 69 5.68 17.44 8.00
C LEU A 69 6.78 18.21 8.69
N GLY A 70 7.94 18.33 8.07
CA GLY A 70 9.06 19.15 8.60
C GLY A 70 8.70 20.64 8.76
N ARG A 71 7.78 21.16 7.92
CA ARG A 71 7.29 22.55 8.06
C ARG A 71 6.34 22.76 9.24
N LEU A 72 5.73 21.72 9.79
CA LEU A 72 4.82 21.81 10.93
C LEU A 72 5.54 21.95 12.27
N GLY A 73 6.85 21.68 12.29
CA GLY A 73 7.69 21.83 13.47
C GLY A 73 8.33 20.52 13.96
N VAL A 74 9.21 20.63 14.94
CA VAL A 74 10.04 19.52 15.43
C VAL A 74 9.20 18.48 16.20
N LYS A 75 8.19 18.89 16.96
CA LYS A 75 7.38 17.99 17.79
C LYS A 75 6.52 17.02 16.94
N PRO A 76 5.77 17.46 15.92
CA PRO A 76 5.08 16.57 15.00
C PRO A 76 6.02 15.63 14.26
N LEU A 77 7.18 16.11 13.84
CA LEU A 77 8.19 15.28 13.16
C LEU A 77 8.75 14.19 14.09
N ALA A 78 9.02 14.52 15.35
CA ALA A 78 9.43 13.55 16.36
C ALA A 78 8.33 12.50 16.61
N ALA A 79 7.08 12.92 16.73
CA ALA A 79 5.95 12.00 16.92
C ALA A 79 5.86 10.97 15.80
N ILE A 80 6.00 11.39 14.54
CA ILE A 80 5.97 10.47 13.40
C ILE A 80 7.13 9.50 13.41
N SER A 81 8.31 9.93 13.86
CA SER A 81 9.47 9.04 14.00
C SER A 81 9.20 7.88 14.98
N PHE A 82 8.44 8.12 16.05
CA PHE A 82 7.99 7.05 16.96
C PHE A 82 7.00 6.08 16.31
N THR A 83 6.18 6.54 15.35
CA THR A 83 5.18 5.68 14.69
C THR A 83 5.78 4.75 13.64
N PHE A 84 6.98 5.06 13.15
CA PHE A 84 7.64 4.35 12.06
C PHE A 84 7.75 2.82 12.25
N PRO A 85 8.17 2.29 13.42
CA PRO A 85 8.25 0.84 13.64
C PRO A 85 6.90 0.13 13.47
N VAL A 86 5.81 0.74 13.95
CA VAL A 86 4.45 0.17 13.83
C VAL A 86 3.97 0.20 12.38
N ILE A 87 4.21 1.30 11.69
CA ILE A 87 3.90 1.45 10.27
C ILE A 87 4.65 0.42 9.43
N MET A 88 5.95 0.24 9.68
CA MET A 88 6.79 -0.76 9.00
C MET A 88 6.31 -2.18 9.26
N PHE A 89 5.93 -2.49 10.49
CA PHE A 89 5.40 -3.80 10.85
C PHE A 89 4.11 -4.13 10.07
N LEU A 90 3.15 -3.21 10.04
CA LEU A 90 1.89 -3.40 9.32
C LEU A 90 2.08 -3.48 7.80
N ASN A 91 2.97 -2.66 7.25
CA ASN A 91 3.37 -2.75 5.85
C ASN A 91 4.05 -4.10 5.54
N GLY A 92 4.88 -4.60 6.46
CA GLY A 92 5.51 -5.92 6.34
C GLY A 92 4.51 -7.06 6.25
N ILE A 93 3.45 -7.02 7.05
CA ILE A 93 2.34 -7.99 6.99
C ILE A 93 1.65 -7.94 5.63
N GLY A 94 1.30 -6.74 5.16
CA GLY A 94 0.67 -6.55 3.85
C GLY A 94 1.55 -7.07 2.71
N GLN A 95 2.86 -6.77 2.75
CA GLN A 95 3.82 -7.30 1.79
C GLN A 95 3.93 -8.82 1.87
N GLY A 96 3.98 -9.40 3.06
CA GLY A 96 4.03 -10.85 3.25
C GLY A 96 2.83 -11.56 2.60
N ILE A 97 1.62 -11.08 2.84
CA ILE A 97 0.38 -11.59 2.22
C ILE A 97 0.44 -11.39 0.69
N GLY A 98 0.85 -10.21 0.23
CA GLY A 98 0.95 -9.88 -1.19
C GLY A 98 1.95 -10.77 -1.93
N ILE A 99 3.16 -10.96 -1.39
CA ILE A 99 4.21 -11.80 -1.98
C ILE A 99 3.79 -13.28 -1.96
N GLY A 100 3.23 -13.76 -0.84
CA GLY A 100 2.73 -15.13 -0.73
C GLY A 100 1.65 -15.41 -1.78
N THR A 101 0.69 -14.51 -1.93
CA THR A 101 -0.38 -14.62 -2.96
C THR A 101 0.19 -14.54 -4.37
N SER A 102 1.11 -13.62 -4.62
CA SER A 102 1.79 -13.49 -5.91
C SER A 102 2.50 -14.79 -6.31
N SER A 103 3.17 -15.45 -5.36
CA SER A 103 3.82 -16.75 -5.59
C SER A 103 2.83 -17.85 -5.97
N LEU A 104 1.65 -17.88 -5.36
CA LEU A 104 0.60 -18.83 -5.69
C LEU A 104 0.00 -18.54 -7.07
N VAL A 105 -0.38 -17.28 -7.32
CA VAL A 105 -1.00 -16.85 -8.58
C VAL A 105 -0.06 -17.08 -9.76
N SER A 106 1.21 -16.73 -9.66
CA SER A 106 2.18 -16.89 -10.75
C SER A 106 2.39 -18.34 -11.18
N ARG A 107 2.24 -19.30 -10.26
CA ARG A 107 2.33 -20.74 -10.59
C ARG A 107 1.08 -21.26 -11.30
N HIS A 108 -0.07 -20.67 -11.02
CA HIS A 108 -1.36 -21.13 -11.53
C HIS A 108 -1.82 -20.35 -12.77
N VAL A 109 -1.26 -19.17 -13.04
CA VAL A 109 -1.71 -18.29 -14.13
C VAL A 109 -1.65 -18.95 -15.52
N ILE A 110 -0.75 -19.93 -15.71
CA ILE A 110 -0.57 -20.65 -16.98
C ILE A 110 -1.53 -21.85 -17.09
N ILE A 111 -1.90 -22.47 -15.96
CA ILE A 111 -2.57 -23.79 -15.93
C ILE A 111 -4.02 -23.67 -15.46
N ALA A 112 -4.33 -22.69 -14.60
CA ALA A 112 -5.61 -22.55 -13.95
C ALA A 112 -6.63 -21.77 -14.81
N HIS A 113 -7.91 -22.10 -14.63
CA HIS A 113 -8.99 -21.29 -15.17
C HIS A 113 -9.08 -19.94 -14.46
N ARG A 114 -9.57 -18.92 -15.17
CA ARG A 114 -9.72 -17.55 -14.64
C ARG A 114 -10.46 -17.48 -13.29
N ASP A 115 -11.43 -18.36 -13.09
CA ASP A 115 -12.23 -18.39 -11.86
C ASP A 115 -11.43 -18.87 -10.66
N GLU A 116 -10.46 -19.75 -10.84
CA GLU A 116 -9.55 -20.18 -9.76
C GLU A 116 -8.63 -19.03 -9.32
N ILE A 117 -8.08 -18.28 -10.29
CA ILE A 117 -7.25 -17.09 -10.00
C ILE A 117 -8.07 -16.02 -9.26
N ARG A 118 -9.33 -15.81 -9.69
CA ARG A 118 -10.24 -14.88 -9.00
C ARG A 118 -10.52 -15.32 -7.56
N THR A 119 -10.72 -16.60 -7.34
CA THR A 119 -10.96 -17.17 -6.01
C THR A 119 -9.73 -17.00 -5.13
N MET A 120 -8.51 -17.27 -5.64
CA MET A 120 -7.26 -17.05 -4.92
C MET A 120 -7.07 -15.57 -4.57
N ALA A 121 -7.29 -14.66 -5.52
CA ALA A 121 -7.20 -13.22 -5.31
C ALA A 121 -8.20 -12.72 -4.26
N SER A 122 -9.46 -13.14 -4.35
CA SER A 122 -10.50 -12.77 -3.40
C SER A 122 -10.20 -13.29 -1.99
N SER A 123 -9.73 -14.53 -1.87
CA SER A 123 -9.35 -15.12 -0.59
C SER A 123 -8.16 -14.40 0.04
N ALA A 124 -7.18 -13.99 -0.77
CA ALA A 124 -6.02 -13.24 -0.30
C ALA A 124 -6.41 -11.83 0.17
N LEU A 125 -7.29 -11.15 -0.56
CA LEU A 125 -7.79 -9.83 -0.16
C LEU A 125 -8.62 -9.92 1.12
N LEU A 126 -9.46 -10.96 1.25
CA LEU A 126 -10.23 -11.21 2.47
C LEU A 126 -9.31 -11.50 3.66
N LEU A 127 -8.31 -12.38 3.48
CA LEU A 127 -7.30 -12.65 4.50
C LEU A 127 -6.57 -11.37 4.90
N GLY A 128 -6.12 -10.58 3.93
CA GLY A 128 -5.47 -9.29 4.16
C GLY A 128 -6.36 -8.34 4.95
N LEU A 129 -7.64 -8.25 4.61
CA LEU A 129 -8.61 -7.42 5.32
C LEU A 129 -8.80 -7.89 6.77
N LEU A 130 -8.99 -9.17 7.01
CA LEU A 130 -9.18 -9.73 8.35
C LEU A 130 -7.96 -9.51 9.24
N VAL A 131 -6.76 -9.78 8.70
CA VAL A 131 -5.50 -9.58 9.43
C VAL A 131 -5.30 -8.09 9.76
N VAL A 132 -5.55 -7.20 8.80
CA VAL A 132 -5.43 -5.76 9.01
C VAL A 132 -6.43 -5.26 10.04
N ILE A 133 -7.70 -5.67 9.98
CA ILE A 133 -8.71 -5.29 10.98
C ILE A 133 -8.29 -5.74 12.37
N PHE A 134 -7.78 -6.96 12.50
CA PHE A 134 -7.27 -7.47 13.78
C PHE A 134 -6.16 -6.57 14.35
N PHE A 135 -5.15 -6.24 13.54
CA PHE A 135 -4.04 -5.39 13.98
C PHE A 135 -4.44 -3.93 14.20
N VAL A 136 -5.41 -3.42 13.46
CA VAL A 136 -5.97 -2.08 13.68
C VAL A 136 -6.68 -2.01 15.02
N LEU A 137 -7.56 -2.96 15.32
CA LEU A 137 -8.26 -3.01 16.61
C LEU A 137 -7.28 -3.17 17.77
N PHE A 138 -6.32 -4.09 17.64
CA PHE A 138 -5.27 -4.30 18.63
C PHE A 138 -4.42 -3.05 18.82
N GLY A 139 -4.00 -2.41 17.72
CA GLY A 139 -3.22 -1.17 17.74
C GLY A 139 -3.95 -0.01 18.40
N MET A 140 -5.24 0.19 18.09
CA MET A 140 -6.05 1.22 18.74
C MET A 140 -6.11 1.06 20.27
N LEU A 141 -6.23 -0.18 20.76
CA LEU A 141 -6.27 -0.48 22.19
C LEU A 141 -4.91 -0.31 22.88
N THR A 142 -3.82 -0.55 22.14
CA THR A 142 -2.46 -0.58 22.70
C THR A 142 -1.62 0.65 22.38
N THR A 143 -2.14 1.63 21.65
CA THR A 143 -1.38 2.82 21.21
C THR A 143 -0.66 3.51 22.38
N ARG A 144 -1.37 3.92 23.41
CA ARG A 144 -0.76 4.65 24.54
C ARG A 144 0.30 3.80 25.28
N PRO A 145 0.03 2.57 25.75
CA PRO A 145 1.05 1.78 26.43
C PRO A 145 2.24 1.43 25.53
N LEU A 146 2.00 1.11 24.26
CA LEU A 146 3.03 0.74 23.33
C LEU A 146 4.01 1.90 23.10
N PHE A 147 3.51 3.10 22.78
CA PHE A 147 4.36 4.25 22.49
C PHE A 147 5.01 4.84 23.75
N SER A 148 4.38 4.72 24.90
CA SER A 148 5.01 5.04 26.18
C SER A 148 6.20 4.11 26.47
N LEU A 149 6.09 2.80 26.21
CA LEU A 149 7.21 1.86 26.31
C LEU A 149 8.34 2.17 25.31
N LEU A 150 8.02 2.70 24.14
CA LEU A 150 8.99 3.16 23.14
C LEU A 150 9.66 4.49 23.52
N GLY A 151 9.26 5.11 24.63
CA GLY A 151 9.88 6.34 25.15
C GLY A 151 9.14 7.64 24.78
N ALA A 152 7.99 7.56 24.11
CA ALA A 152 7.15 8.74 23.87
C ALA A 152 6.49 9.20 25.18
N SER A 153 6.61 10.47 25.53
CA SER A 153 6.04 11.03 26.76
C SER A 153 5.48 12.43 26.55
N GLY A 154 4.59 12.85 27.47
CA GLY A 154 4.02 14.18 27.47
C GLY A 154 3.31 14.52 26.16
N GLU A 155 3.57 15.70 25.63
CA GLU A 155 2.94 16.23 24.42
C GLU A 155 3.21 15.39 23.16
N ILE A 156 4.39 14.74 23.08
CA ILE A 156 4.74 13.88 21.95
C ILE A 156 3.82 12.66 21.92
N LEU A 157 3.50 12.07 23.07
CA LEU A 157 2.59 10.92 23.15
C LEU A 157 1.17 11.27 22.67
N GLU A 158 0.69 12.48 22.95
CA GLU A 158 -0.61 12.94 22.45
C GLU A 158 -0.58 13.11 20.92
N TYR A 159 0.47 13.72 20.37
CA TYR A 159 0.62 13.79 18.90
C TYR A 159 0.69 12.41 18.23
N VAL A 160 1.39 11.45 18.86
CA VAL A 160 1.44 10.07 18.38
C VAL A 160 0.05 9.43 18.41
N HIS A 161 -0.67 9.61 19.52
CA HIS A 161 -2.01 9.04 19.67
C HIS A 161 -2.99 9.60 18.62
N ASP A 162 -3.02 10.91 18.42
CA ASP A 162 -3.88 11.58 17.45
C ASP A 162 -3.56 11.12 16.02
N TYR A 163 -2.26 11.07 15.68
CA TYR A 163 -1.82 10.62 14.37
C TYR A 163 -2.20 9.15 14.12
N MET A 164 -1.87 8.26 15.06
CA MET A 164 -2.10 6.83 14.92
C MET A 164 -3.58 6.47 14.89
N SER A 165 -4.42 7.17 15.63
CA SER A 165 -5.88 6.96 15.63
C SER A 165 -6.48 7.15 14.23
N ILE A 166 -6.02 8.18 13.51
CA ILE A 166 -6.45 8.44 12.14
C ILE A 166 -5.78 7.47 11.17
N TRP A 167 -4.49 7.20 11.37
CA TRP A 167 -3.71 6.33 10.51
C TRP A 167 -4.25 4.90 10.50
N TYR A 168 -4.63 4.35 11.66
CA TYR A 168 -5.22 3.01 11.75
C TYR A 168 -6.51 2.88 10.93
N LEU A 169 -7.35 3.91 10.86
CA LEU A 169 -8.54 3.90 10.00
C LEU A 169 -8.16 3.86 8.50
N GLY A 170 -6.99 4.38 8.15
CA GLY A 170 -6.45 4.39 6.79
C GLY A 170 -5.78 3.08 6.37
N VAL A 171 -5.28 2.28 7.30
CA VAL A 171 -4.47 1.07 7.01
C VAL A 171 -5.13 0.09 6.04
N PRO A 172 -6.43 -0.25 6.16
CA PRO A 172 -7.08 -1.16 5.21
C PRO A 172 -6.97 -0.66 3.76
N PHE A 173 -7.06 0.67 3.57
CA PHE A 173 -6.98 1.29 2.24
C PHE A 173 -5.55 1.40 1.70
N VAL A 174 -4.54 1.16 2.52
CA VAL A 174 -3.13 1.04 2.11
C VAL A 174 -2.79 -0.41 1.81
N VAL A 175 -3.15 -1.33 2.69
CA VAL A 175 -2.74 -2.73 2.60
C VAL A 175 -3.49 -3.48 1.51
N LEU A 176 -4.80 -3.25 1.33
CA LEU A 176 -5.57 -3.94 0.29
C LEU A 176 -5.06 -3.66 -1.13
N PRO A 177 -4.81 -2.39 -1.54
CA PRO A 177 -4.18 -2.11 -2.83
C PRO A 177 -2.78 -2.69 -2.95
N MET A 178 -2.02 -2.74 -1.86
CA MET A 178 -0.67 -3.31 -1.86
C MET A 178 -0.70 -4.81 -2.17
N VAL A 179 -1.63 -5.56 -1.55
CA VAL A 179 -1.89 -6.97 -1.88
C VAL A 179 -2.38 -7.09 -3.31
N GLY A 180 -3.34 -6.27 -3.75
CA GLY A 180 -3.87 -6.23 -5.09
C GLY A 180 -2.80 -5.98 -6.16
N ASN A 181 -1.92 -5.01 -5.95
CA ASN A 181 -0.79 -4.71 -6.84
C ASN A 181 0.17 -5.91 -7.01
N ASN A 182 0.41 -6.67 -5.93
CA ASN A 182 1.24 -7.88 -6.00
C ASN A 182 0.54 -8.97 -6.83
N ILE A 183 -0.79 -9.12 -6.71
CA ILE A 183 -1.58 -10.07 -7.52
C ILE A 183 -1.52 -9.67 -8.99
N VAL A 184 -1.71 -8.38 -9.32
CA VAL A 184 -1.63 -7.88 -10.71
C VAL A 184 -0.25 -8.13 -11.30
N ARG A 185 0.81 -7.86 -10.55
CA ARG A 185 2.19 -8.16 -10.99
C ARG A 185 2.41 -9.65 -11.25
N ALA A 186 1.79 -10.53 -10.47
CA ALA A 186 1.88 -11.98 -10.64
C ALA A 186 1.27 -12.47 -11.96
N THR A 187 0.34 -11.73 -12.55
CA THR A 187 -0.21 -12.03 -13.89
C THR A 187 0.66 -11.48 -15.04
N GLY A 188 1.82 -10.88 -14.74
CA GLY A 188 2.73 -10.30 -15.72
C GLY A 188 2.48 -8.82 -16.06
N ASP A 189 1.44 -8.21 -15.49
CA ASP A 189 1.19 -6.78 -15.65
C ASP A 189 1.90 -5.99 -14.55
N THR A 190 3.01 -5.36 -14.91
CA THR A 190 3.74 -4.43 -14.05
C THR A 190 3.47 -2.96 -14.38
N PHE A 191 2.84 -2.72 -15.54
CA PHE A 191 2.58 -1.36 -16.03
C PHE A 191 1.42 -0.70 -15.28
N THR A 192 0.31 -1.42 -15.09
CA THR A 192 -0.86 -0.91 -14.36
C THR A 192 -0.53 -0.49 -12.92
N PRO A 193 0.11 -1.32 -12.07
CA PRO A 193 0.56 -0.89 -10.75
C PRO A 193 1.55 0.28 -10.79
N GLY A 194 2.45 0.31 -11.77
CA GLY A 194 3.42 1.40 -11.96
C GLY A 194 2.73 2.75 -12.20
N ILE A 195 1.77 2.80 -13.11
CA ILE A 195 0.99 4.03 -13.40
C ILE A 195 0.17 4.46 -12.19
N ILE A 196 -0.50 3.55 -11.51
CA ILE A 196 -1.30 3.86 -10.31
C ILE A 196 -0.40 4.50 -9.25
N MET A 197 0.78 3.93 -8.99
CA MET A 197 1.72 4.48 -8.01
C MET A 197 2.24 5.87 -8.42
N LEU A 198 2.60 6.06 -9.69
CA LEU A 198 3.07 7.34 -10.20
C LEU A 198 1.97 8.42 -10.14
N THR A 199 0.77 8.08 -10.57
CA THR A 199 -0.38 9.00 -10.53
C THR A 199 -0.70 9.40 -9.08
N SER A 200 -0.67 8.44 -8.16
CA SER A 200 -0.86 8.71 -6.73
C SER A 200 0.22 9.65 -6.17
N ALA A 201 1.48 9.49 -6.58
CA ALA A 201 2.58 10.36 -6.17
C ALA A 201 2.40 11.78 -6.70
N VAL A 202 2.01 11.94 -7.97
CA VAL A 202 1.75 13.27 -8.56
C VAL A 202 0.59 13.98 -7.86
N ILE A 203 -0.51 13.27 -7.62
CA ILE A 203 -1.68 13.82 -6.90
C ILE A 203 -1.27 14.26 -5.49
N ASN A 204 -0.46 13.44 -4.79
CA ASN A 204 0.04 13.79 -3.46
C ASN A 204 0.94 15.05 -3.46
N ALA A 205 1.77 15.21 -4.49
CA ALA A 205 2.69 16.34 -4.59
C ALA A 205 1.97 17.66 -4.92
N VAL A 206 0.79 17.60 -5.57
CA VAL A 206 0.00 18.78 -5.99
C VAL A 206 -1.01 19.21 -4.91
N LEU A 207 -1.49 18.29 -4.06
CA LEU A 207 -2.43 18.56 -2.96
C LEU A 207 -1.71 19.02 -1.68
#